data_05e59d5e70520af724708f8353ceb3d3
#
_entry.id   05e59d5e70520af724708f8353ceb3d3
#
_cell.length_a   1.000
_cell.length_b   1.000
_cell.length_c   1.000
_cell.angle_alpha   90.00
_cell.angle_beta   90.00
_cell.angle_gamma   90.00
#
_symmetry.space_group_name_H-M   'P 1'
#
loop_
_entity.id
_entity.type
_entity.pdbx_description
1 polymer ?
#
loop_
_entity_poly.entity_id
_entity_poly.type
_entity_poly.pdbx_seq_one_letter_code
_entity_poly.pdbx_strand_id
1 'polypeptide(L)'
;FLDGKNISLASDVGPGNCLMDYISAESYGFPYDKNGDFAKKGNLSSSSYKELLKKCSDMSYPRADDKNDYYKLINNTLLEIAPEDALNTLAVFTAQKIEDFYNFCDKPEDIIFHGGGVKNSFLMNLLKEKIGQKIRTTDNEIPAESVEAAAFAYLAYMKKGKVFNVK
;
A
#
# COMPACT_ATOMS: atom_id res chain seq x y z
N PHE A 1 11.07 -7.93 4.36
CA PHE A 1 12.30 -8.23 3.63
C PHE A 1 12.90 -9.53 4.14
N LEU A 2 13.25 -10.42 3.22
CA LEU A 2 13.85 -11.70 3.53
C LEU A 2 15.29 -11.74 3.01
N ASP A 3 16.19 -12.33 3.81
CA ASP A 3 17.52 -12.73 3.40
C ASP A 3 17.57 -14.25 3.42
N GLY A 4 17.46 -14.86 2.24
CA GLY A 4 17.25 -16.29 2.11
C GLY A 4 15.96 -16.74 2.80
N LYS A 5 16.06 -17.56 3.86
CA LYS A 5 14.92 -18.04 4.67
C LYS A 5 14.67 -17.24 5.94
N ASN A 6 15.49 -16.23 6.21
CA ASN A 6 15.40 -15.44 7.43
C ASN A 6 14.65 -14.13 7.18
N ILE A 7 13.84 -13.73 8.15
CA ILE A 7 13.25 -12.39 8.15
C ILE A 7 14.32 -11.43 8.63
N SER A 8 14.82 -10.57 7.74
CA SER A 8 15.76 -9.51 8.10
C SER A 8 15.05 -8.27 8.60
N LEU A 9 13.89 -7.97 8.03
CA LEU A 9 13.11 -6.79 8.38
C LEU A 9 11.62 -7.04 8.16
N ALA A 10 10.81 -6.65 9.15
CA ALA A 10 9.36 -6.51 9.03
C ALA A 10 8.97 -5.09 9.44
N SER A 11 8.20 -4.41 8.63
CA SER A 11 7.79 -3.02 8.86
C SER A 11 6.54 -2.67 8.08
N ASP A 12 5.72 -1.80 8.63
CA ASP A 12 4.77 -1.03 7.84
C ASP A 12 5.52 -0.02 6.97
N VAL A 13 5.00 0.23 5.77
CA VAL A 13 5.70 1.01 4.74
C VAL A 13 4.94 2.28 4.37
N GLY A 14 3.62 2.19 4.29
CA GLY A 14 2.78 3.29 3.88
C GLY A 14 1.29 2.92 3.88
N PRO A 15 0.42 3.82 3.42
CA PRO A 15 -1.02 3.67 3.55
C PRO A 15 -1.63 2.54 2.70
N GLY A 16 -0.87 1.96 1.77
CA GLY A 16 -1.47 1.04 0.81
C GLY A 16 -2.64 1.71 0.05
N ASN A 17 -3.78 1.03 -0.03
CA ASN A 17 -4.97 1.57 -0.67
C ASN A 17 -5.87 2.38 0.28
N CYS A 18 -5.65 2.37 1.60
CA CYS A 18 -6.66 2.85 2.56
C CYS A 18 -7.07 4.32 2.36
N LEU A 19 -6.16 5.19 1.95
CA LEU A 19 -6.47 6.59 1.66
C LEU A 19 -7.23 6.76 0.34
N MET A 20 -6.89 5.96 -0.67
CA MET A 20 -7.63 5.93 -1.94
C MET A 20 -9.04 5.38 -1.75
N ASP A 21 -9.18 4.33 -0.95
CA ASP A 21 -10.48 3.74 -0.61
C ASP A 21 -11.37 4.78 0.11
N TYR A 22 -10.79 5.55 1.04
CA TYR A 22 -11.48 6.64 1.72
C TYR A 22 -12.01 7.69 0.73
N ILE A 23 -11.15 8.21 -0.16
CA ILE A 23 -11.57 9.22 -1.16
C ILE A 23 -12.62 8.64 -2.12
N SER A 24 -12.47 7.37 -2.53
CA SER A 24 -13.44 6.71 -3.40
C SER A 24 -14.81 6.58 -2.73
N ALA A 25 -14.85 6.21 -1.45
CA ALA A 25 -16.08 6.09 -0.68
C ALA A 25 -16.77 7.45 -0.49
N GLU A 26 -16.03 8.48 -0.07
CA GLU A 26 -16.57 9.82 0.18
C GLU A 26 -17.04 10.53 -1.10
N SER A 27 -16.31 10.37 -2.21
CA SER A 27 -16.58 11.13 -3.43
C SER A 27 -17.54 10.43 -4.39
N TYR A 28 -17.51 9.10 -4.44
CA TYR A 28 -18.26 8.32 -5.43
C TYR A 28 -19.21 7.27 -4.83
N GLY A 29 -19.15 7.05 -3.51
CA GLY A 29 -19.92 6.00 -2.83
C GLY A 29 -19.43 4.58 -3.14
N PHE A 30 -18.24 4.42 -3.72
CA PHE A 30 -17.63 3.11 -3.98
C PHE A 30 -16.60 2.76 -2.91
N PRO A 31 -16.56 1.51 -2.43
CA PRO A 31 -15.66 1.11 -1.35
C PRO A 31 -14.17 1.20 -1.74
N TYR A 32 -13.86 1.25 -3.02
CA TYR A 32 -12.52 1.42 -3.57
C TYR A 32 -12.57 1.85 -5.05
N ASP A 33 -11.47 2.42 -5.55
CA ASP A 33 -11.28 2.74 -6.97
C ASP A 33 -10.89 1.47 -7.73
N LYS A 34 -11.88 0.85 -8.40
CA LYS A 34 -11.67 -0.41 -9.13
C LYS A 34 -10.64 -0.21 -10.24
N ASN A 35 -9.57 -1.03 -10.24
CA ASN A 35 -8.43 -0.97 -11.17
C ASN A 35 -7.68 0.38 -11.18
N GLY A 36 -7.99 1.33 -10.31
CA GLY A 36 -7.50 2.70 -10.36
C GLY A 36 -8.09 3.51 -11.52
N ASP A 37 -9.33 3.20 -11.92
CA ASP A 37 -9.94 3.78 -13.11
C ASP A 37 -10.31 5.27 -12.94
N PHE A 38 -10.53 5.73 -11.71
CA PHE A 38 -10.67 7.16 -11.40
C PHE A 38 -9.30 7.83 -11.30
N ALA A 39 -8.36 7.24 -10.56
CA ALA A 39 -7.00 7.76 -10.40
C ALA A 39 -6.30 7.97 -11.76
N LYS A 40 -6.53 7.09 -12.72
CA LYS A 40 -6.01 7.20 -14.09
C LYS A 40 -6.45 8.46 -14.84
N LYS A 41 -7.61 9.01 -14.52
CA LYS A 41 -8.17 10.21 -15.18
C LYS A 41 -7.66 11.49 -14.56
N GLY A 42 -7.16 11.41 -13.33
CA GLY A 42 -6.64 12.55 -12.60
C GLY A 42 -5.20 12.88 -12.93
N ASN A 43 -4.78 14.02 -12.42
CA ASN A 43 -3.42 14.53 -12.52
C ASN A 43 -2.79 14.63 -11.13
N LEU A 44 -1.46 14.51 -11.08
CA LEU A 44 -0.72 14.71 -9.85
C LEU A 44 -0.84 16.15 -9.34
N SER A 45 -1.43 16.36 -8.16
CA SER A 45 -1.37 17.62 -7.45
C SER A 45 -0.02 17.78 -6.74
N SER A 46 0.86 18.59 -7.33
CA SER A 46 2.20 18.81 -6.78
C SER A 46 2.20 19.41 -5.38
N SER A 47 1.21 20.25 -5.04
CA SER A 47 1.07 20.84 -3.70
C SER A 47 0.69 19.79 -2.65
N SER A 48 -0.36 19.01 -2.92
CA SER A 48 -0.83 17.95 -2.03
C SER A 48 0.21 16.84 -1.87
N TYR A 49 0.90 16.47 -2.96
CA TYR A 49 1.97 15.49 -2.93
C TYR A 49 3.15 15.91 -2.04
N LYS A 50 3.62 17.17 -2.19
CA LYS A 50 4.69 17.70 -1.34
C LYS A 50 4.30 17.76 0.13
N GLU A 51 3.04 18.09 0.42
CA GLU A 51 2.55 18.10 1.79
C GLU A 51 2.50 16.70 2.41
N LEU A 52 2.03 15.70 1.66
CA LEU A 52 2.05 14.29 2.08
C LEU A 52 3.49 13.83 2.39
N LEU A 53 4.43 14.10 1.50
CA LEU A 53 5.84 13.77 1.72
C LEU A 53 6.40 14.45 2.97
N LYS A 54 6.10 15.72 3.18
CA LYS A 54 6.54 16.47 4.36
C LYS A 54 5.99 15.87 5.65
N LYS A 55 4.72 15.49 5.69
CA LYS A 55 4.10 14.86 6.88
C LYS A 55 4.69 13.49 7.20
N CYS A 56 5.29 12.83 6.23
CA CYS A 56 5.89 11.50 6.35
C CYS A 56 7.43 11.53 6.30
N SER A 57 8.08 12.70 6.42
CA SER A 57 9.54 12.84 6.31
C SER A 57 10.30 12.09 7.41
N ASP A 58 9.74 12.05 8.61
CA ASP A 58 10.40 11.51 9.80
C ASP A 58 10.08 10.01 10.04
N MET A 59 9.44 9.36 9.07
CA MET A 59 9.11 7.96 9.17
C MET A 59 10.33 7.07 8.89
N SER A 60 10.90 6.50 9.96
CA SER A 60 12.02 5.55 9.89
C SER A 60 11.54 4.09 9.91
N TYR A 61 12.35 3.17 9.41
CA TYR A 61 12.11 1.73 9.47
C TYR A 61 13.00 1.07 10.52
N PRO A 62 12.55 -0.02 11.22
CA PRO A 62 11.20 -0.61 11.18
C PRO A 62 10.18 0.19 11.98
N ARG A 63 8.91 0.08 11.59
CA ARG A 63 7.80 0.72 12.29
C ARG A 63 6.53 -0.15 12.24
N ALA A 64 5.59 0.15 13.13
CA ALA A 64 4.23 -0.38 13.13
C ALA A 64 3.26 0.81 13.14
N ASP A 65 2.38 0.87 12.14
CA ASP A 65 1.48 1.99 11.93
C ASP A 65 0.02 1.54 12.17
N ASP A 66 -0.81 2.45 12.64
CA ASP A 66 -2.25 2.26 12.66
C ASP A 66 -2.90 2.93 11.44
N LYS A 67 -3.93 2.31 10.89
CA LYS A 67 -4.70 2.85 9.76
C LYS A 67 -5.20 4.28 10.03
N ASN A 68 -5.58 4.58 11.29
CA ASN A 68 -6.05 5.90 11.69
C ASN A 68 -4.94 6.95 11.61
N ASP A 69 -3.67 6.58 11.71
CA ASP A 69 -2.57 7.53 11.54
C ASP A 69 -2.47 7.99 10.10
N TYR A 70 -2.72 7.09 9.15
CA TYR A 70 -2.79 7.48 7.74
C TYR A 70 -3.99 8.37 7.43
N TYR A 71 -5.15 8.16 8.04
CA TYR A 71 -6.30 9.05 7.82
C TYR A 71 -6.05 10.50 8.24
N LYS A 72 -5.15 10.75 9.18
CA LYS A 72 -4.71 12.10 9.54
C LYS A 72 -3.96 12.84 8.41
N LEU A 73 -3.52 12.11 7.38
CA LEU A 73 -2.90 12.69 6.18
C LEU A 73 -3.94 13.32 5.25
N ILE A 74 -5.21 12.88 5.33
CA ILE A 74 -6.31 13.50 4.59
C ILE A 74 -6.50 14.90 5.15
N ASN A 75 -6.40 15.87 4.28
CA ASN A 75 -6.46 17.30 4.63
C ASN A 75 -7.18 18.10 3.56
N ASN A 76 -7.37 19.40 3.81
CA ASN A 76 -8.08 20.28 2.91
C ASN A 76 -7.47 20.33 1.52
N THR A 77 -6.13 20.29 1.38
CA THR A 77 -5.47 20.34 0.07
C THR A 77 -5.78 19.13 -0.80
N LEU A 78 -6.11 17.98 -0.19
CA LEU A 78 -6.59 16.79 -0.91
C LEU A 78 -8.10 16.82 -1.14
N LEU A 79 -8.88 17.42 -0.24
CA LEU A 79 -10.35 17.45 -0.32
C LEU A 79 -10.87 18.57 -1.21
N GLU A 80 -10.08 19.61 -1.46
CA GLU A 80 -10.43 20.77 -2.29
C GLU A 80 -10.11 20.59 -3.78
N ILE A 81 -9.37 19.55 -4.16
CA ILE A 81 -9.09 19.22 -5.57
C ILE A 81 -10.11 18.23 -6.12
N ALA A 82 -10.11 18.04 -7.44
CA ALA A 82 -10.94 17.01 -8.07
C ALA A 82 -10.64 15.63 -7.46
N PRO A 83 -11.66 14.80 -7.17
CA PRO A 83 -11.44 13.49 -6.56
C PRO A 83 -10.50 12.58 -7.36
N GLU A 84 -10.53 12.66 -8.69
CA GLU A 84 -9.61 11.95 -9.57
C GLU A 84 -8.15 12.38 -9.33
N ASP A 85 -7.90 13.70 -9.16
CA ASP A 85 -6.58 14.24 -8.88
C ASP A 85 -6.10 13.82 -7.49
N ALA A 86 -7.00 13.79 -6.50
CA ALA A 86 -6.70 13.27 -5.16
C ALA A 86 -6.32 11.79 -5.21
N LEU A 87 -7.09 10.97 -5.92
CA LEU A 87 -6.82 9.54 -6.10
C LEU A 87 -5.50 9.30 -6.82
N ASN A 88 -5.22 10.05 -7.90
CA ASN A 88 -3.94 9.99 -8.61
C ASN A 88 -2.78 10.34 -7.68
N THR A 89 -2.89 11.44 -6.95
CA THR A 89 -1.86 11.92 -6.03
C THR A 89 -1.57 10.91 -4.92
N LEU A 90 -2.61 10.29 -4.35
CA LEU A 90 -2.47 9.25 -3.33
C LEU A 90 -1.86 7.96 -3.87
N ALA A 91 -2.17 7.57 -5.11
CA ALA A 91 -1.55 6.42 -5.76
C ALA A 91 -0.05 6.65 -5.99
N VAL A 92 0.33 7.84 -6.49
CA VAL A 92 1.74 8.24 -6.67
C VAL A 92 2.47 8.29 -5.33
N PHE A 93 1.82 8.83 -4.29
CA PHE A 93 2.39 8.87 -2.94
C PHE A 93 2.62 7.45 -2.36
N THR A 94 1.64 6.56 -2.49
CA THR A 94 1.76 5.16 -2.06
C THR A 94 2.90 4.45 -2.78
N ALA A 95 2.98 4.63 -4.11
CA ALA A 95 4.08 4.06 -4.91
C ALA A 95 5.44 4.61 -4.47
N GLN A 96 5.52 5.90 -4.11
CA GLN A 96 6.75 6.51 -3.59
C GLN A 96 7.17 5.89 -2.26
N LYS A 97 6.24 5.68 -1.32
CA LYS A 97 6.57 5.06 -0.03
C LYS A 97 7.08 3.62 -0.19
N ILE A 98 6.53 2.87 -1.14
CA ILE A 98 7.01 1.52 -1.46
C ILE A 98 8.42 1.58 -2.10
N GLU A 99 8.67 2.53 -3.01
CA GLU A 99 10.00 2.74 -3.59
C GLU A 99 11.03 3.14 -2.53
N ASP A 100 10.66 4.00 -1.57
CA ASP A 100 11.53 4.40 -0.45
C ASP A 100 11.96 3.16 0.35
N PHE A 101 11.01 2.27 0.67
CA PHE A 101 11.29 1.02 1.38
C PHE A 101 12.12 0.03 0.55
N TYR A 102 11.83 -0.09 -0.73
CA TYR A 102 12.61 -0.89 -1.67
C TYR A 102 14.09 -0.45 -1.68
N ASN A 103 14.34 0.86 -1.73
CA ASN A 103 15.67 1.41 -1.68
C ASN A 103 16.34 1.19 -0.32
N PHE A 104 15.57 1.32 0.78
CA PHE A 104 16.05 1.06 2.14
C PHE A 104 16.48 -0.42 2.33
N CYS A 105 15.84 -1.35 1.64
CA CYS A 105 16.19 -2.77 1.64
C CYS A 105 17.27 -3.15 0.61
N ASP A 106 18.09 -2.21 0.14
CA ASP A 106 19.16 -2.44 -0.84
C ASP A 106 18.68 -3.05 -2.17
N LYS A 107 17.46 -2.70 -2.58
CA LYS A 107 16.86 -3.08 -3.88
C LYS A 107 16.84 -4.59 -4.11
N PRO A 108 16.08 -5.35 -3.34
CA PRO A 108 15.99 -6.80 -3.48
C PRO A 108 15.65 -7.22 -4.92
N GLU A 109 16.19 -8.35 -5.35
CA GLU A 109 15.99 -8.84 -6.72
C GLU A 109 14.57 -9.33 -6.98
N ASP A 110 13.94 -9.97 -5.99
CA ASP A 110 12.59 -10.51 -6.06
C ASP A 110 11.63 -9.68 -5.20
N ILE A 111 10.54 -9.23 -5.80
CA ILE A 111 9.50 -8.47 -5.12
C ILE A 111 8.17 -9.15 -5.39
N ILE A 112 7.50 -9.57 -4.32
CA ILE A 112 6.22 -10.25 -4.38
C ILE A 112 5.17 -9.38 -3.71
N PHE A 113 4.13 -9.01 -4.46
CA PHE A 113 2.98 -8.29 -3.97
C PHE A 113 1.80 -9.22 -3.76
N HIS A 114 1.05 -8.99 -2.70
CA HIS A 114 -0.21 -9.68 -2.39
C HIS A 114 -1.23 -8.71 -1.76
N GLY A 115 -2.44 -9.21 -1.51
CA GLY A 115 -3.53 -8.41 -0.98
C GLY A 115 -4.32 -7.68 -2.07
N GLY A 116 -5.40 -6.99 -1.68
CA GLY A 116 -6.32 -6.32 -2.60
C GLY A 116 -5.67 -5.25 -3.48
N GLY A 117 -4.56 -4.65 -3.03
CA GLY A 117 -3.83 -3.61 -3.75
C GLY A 117 -3.30 -4.03 -5.12
N VAL A 118 -3.01 -5.33 -5.31
CA VAL A 118 -2.52 -5.84 -6.62
C VAL A 118 -3.57 -5.74 -7.73
N LYS A 119 -4.84 -5.61 -7.38
CA LYS A 119 -5.94 -5.39 -8.33
C LYS A 119 -6.03 -3.94 -8.84
N ASN A 120 -5.36 -3.01 -8.18
CA ASN A 120 -5.26 -1.64 -8.65
C ASN A 120 -4.19 -1.55 -9.73
N SER A 121 -4.59 -1.72 -10.99
CA SER A 121 -3.66 -1.75 -12.13
C SER A 121 -2.91 -0.43 -12.33
N PHE A 122 -3.50 0.70 -11.94
CA PHE A 122 -2.83 2.00 -11.99
C PHE A 122 -1.66 2.05 -10.99
N LEU A 123 -1.89 1.68 -9.73
CA LEU A 123 -0.83 1.59 -8.72
C LEU A 123 0.27 0.60 -9.13
N MET A 124 -0.11 -0.58 -9.62
CA MET A 124 0.87 -1.59 -10.06
C MET A 124 1.72 -1.12 -11.23
N ASN A 125 1.17 -0.31 -12.15
CA ASN A 125 1.96 0.29 -13.24
C ASN A 125 2.95 1.34 -12.70
N LEU A 126 2.52 2.23 -11.80
CA LEU A 126 3.41 3.17 -11.13
C LEU A 126 4.58 2.45 -10.40
N LEU A 127 4.28 1.35 -9.74
CA LEU A 127 5.31 0.54 -9.07
C LEU A 127 6.29 -0.06 -10.08
N LYS A 128 5.81 -0.60 -11.22
CA LYS A 128 6.68 -1.12 -12.28
C LYS A 128 7.59 -0.05 -12.88
N GLU A 129 7.09 1.17 -13.03
CA GLU A 129 7.89 2.30 -13.49
C GLU A 129 8.99 2.68 -12.49
N LYS A 130 8.69 2.66 -11.18
CA LYS A 130 9.60 3.08 -10.12
C LYS A 130 10.64 2.05 -9.74
N ILE A 131 10.23 0.80 -9.58
CA ILE A 131 11.08 -0.27 -9.03
C ILE A 131 11.39 -1.39 -10.02
N GLY A 132 10.90 -1.26 -11.26
CA GLY A 132 11.23 -2.16 -12.37
C GLY A 132 10.24 -3.29 -12.58
N GLN A 133 10.52 -4.10 -13.63
CA GLN A 133 9.62 -5.15 -14.10
C GLN A 133 9.68 -6.47 -13.30
N LYS A 134 10.51 -6.55 -12.27
CA LYS A 134 10.70 -7.76 -11.44
C LYS A 134 9.56 -8.01 -10.42
N ILE A 135 8.50 -7.20 -10.49
CA ILE A 135 7.33 -7.34 -9.63
C ILE A 135 6.54 -8.58 -10.00
N ARG A 136 6.28 -9.44 -9.02
CA ARG A 136 5.41 -10.61 -9.13
C ARG A 136 4.24 -10.48 -8.16
N THR A 137 3.17 -11.22 -8.42
CA THR A 137 2.07 -11.44 -7.47
C THR A 137 2.01 -12.91 -7.10
N THR A 138 1.28 -13.24 -6.06
CA THR A 138 1.07 -14.62 -5.61
C THR A 138 -0.01 -15.35 -6.40
N ASP A 139 -0.69 -14.70 -7.36
CA ASP A 139 -1.89 -15.24 -8.02
C ASP A 139 -1.69 -16.57 -8.74
N ASN A 140 -0.47 -16.91 -9.14
CA ASN A 140 -0.16 -18.20 -9.75
C ASN A 140 -0.14 -19.37 -8.74
N GLU A 141 -0.03 -19.10 -7.45
CA GLU A 141 0.06 -20.09 -6.38
C GLU A 141 -1.13 -19.97 -5.43
N ILE A 142 -1.34 -18.77 -4.90
CA ILE A 142 -2.44 -18.42 -4.00
C ILE A 142 -3.01 -17.08 -4.48
N PRO A 143 -4.34 -16.95 -4.68
CA PRO A 143 -4.93 -15.67 -5.03
C PRO A 143 -4.43 -14.59 -4.07
N ALA A 144 -3.94 -13.48 -4.60
CA ALA A 144 -3.24 -12.46 -3.81
C ALA A 144 -4.07 -11.95 -2.61
N GLU A 145 -5.39 -11.89 -2.75
CA GLU A 145 -6.33 -11.51 -1.69
C GLU A 145 -6.52 -12.56 -0.60
N SER A 146 -6.12 -13.80 -0.85
CA SER A 146 -6.29 -14.95 0.06
C SER A 146 -5.03 -15.27 0.86
N VAL A 147 -3.92 -14.60 0.59
CA VAL A 147 -2.61 -14.90 1.22
C VAL A 147 -2.67 -14.75 2.73
N GLU A 148 -3.30 -13.70 3.24
CA GLU A 148 -3.43 -13.47 4.69
C GLU A 148 -4.26 -14.56 5.35
N ALA A 149 -5.41 -14.90 4.78
CA ALA A 149 -6.27 -15.98 5.28
C ALA A 149 -5.54 -17.33 5.25
N ALA A 150 -4.80 -17.62 4.18
CA ALA A 150 -3.98 -18.83 4.05
C ALA A 150 -2.86 -18.88 5.11
N ALA A 151 -2.22 -17.74 5.39
CA ALA A 151 -1.18 -17.63 6.40
C ALA A 151 -1.75 -17.93 7.81
N PHE A 152 -2.89 -17.35 8.17
CA PHE A 152 -3.54 -17.66 9.46
C PHE A 152 -3.99 -19.12 9.55
N ALA A 153 -4.56 -19.68 8.49
CA ALA A 153 -4.94 -21.09 8.46
C ALA A 153 -3.71 -22.00 8.64
N TYR A 154 -2.60 -21.68 7.98
CA TYR A 154 -1.35 -22.42 8.12
C TYR A 154 -0.78 -22.33 9.54
N LEU A 155 -0.76 -21.13 10.14
CA LEU A 155 -0.29 -20.96 11.52
C LEU A 155 -1.15 -21.73 12.51
N ALA A 156 -2.47 -21.75 12.32
CA ALA A 156 -3.39 -22.55 13.13
C ALA A 156 -3.12 -24.06 12.97
N TYR A 157 -2.94 -24.54 11.75
CA TYR A 157 -2.59 -25.93 11.46
C TYR A 157 -1.27 -26.33 12.15
N MET A 158 -0.26 -25.48 12.07
CA MET A 158 1.05 -25.70 12.70
C MET A 158 1.03 -25.50 14.23
N LYS A 159 -0.12 -25.14 14.83
CA LYS A 159 -0.29 -24.83 16.26
C LYS A 159 0.71 -23.79 16.78
N LYS A 160 1.11 -22.84 15.92
CA LYS A 160 2.08 -21.78 16.25
C LYS A 160 1.40 -20.46 16.64
N GLY A 161 0.08 -20.40 16.65
CA GLY A 161 -0.67 -19.23 17.09
C GLY A 161 -0.81 -19.18 18.61
N LYS A 162 -0.89 -17.98 19.18
CA LYS A 162 -1.35 -17.79 20.56
C LYS A 162 -2.86 -17.52 20.55
N VAL A 163 -3.61 -18.22 21.39
CA VAL A 163 -5.03 -17.93 21.62
C VAL A 163 -5.11 -16.77 22.60
N PHE A 164 -5.67 -15.65 22.16
CA PHE A 164 -6.02 -14.53 23.04
C PHE A 164 -7.48 -14.67 23.44
N ASN A 165 -7.75 -14.89 24.73
CA ASN A 165 -9.09 -14.77 25.24
C ASN A 165 -9.43 -13.27 25.33
N VAL A 166 -10.24 -12.80 24.41
CA VAL A 166 -10.86 -11.46 24.53
C VAL A 166 -11.96 -11.60 25.58
N LYS A 167 -11.76 -10.97 26.74
CA LYS A 167 -12.81 -10.83 27.76
C LYS A 167 -13.71 -9.66 27.43
#